data_b284522e73ab396ed5f8163b5c35e803
#
_entry.id   b284522e73ab396ed5f8163b5c35e803
#
_cell.length_a   1.000
_cell.length_b   1.000
_cell.length_c   1.000
_cell.angle_alpha   90.00
_cell.angle_beta   90.00
_cell.angle_gamma   90.00
#
_symmetry.space_group_name_H-M   'P 1'
#
loop_
_entity.id
_entity.type
_entity.pdbx_description
1 polymer ?
#
loop_
_entity_poly.entity_id
_entity_poly.type
_entity_poly.pdbx_seq_one_letter_code
_entity_poly.pdbx_strand_id
1 'polypeptide(L)'
;LSNNVSSSGIDITLRIIAGIVILIVIYLIVKAILNKEGQWVFGKSTKKIIHHEDIERNLQNVDFEKLIKSTLKVGDQRLAIRYYYLWLLKKMSEKEIIDWNPEKTNSDYLYEIKNEKLKQDFRYASYLYNNIWYGEFEITDASFTSIKKSFENLLQTI
;
A
#
# COMPACT_ATOMS: atom_id res chain seq x y z
N LEU A 1 25.35 -68.05 -0.88
CA LEU A 1 25.56 -66.79 -0.14
C LEU A 1 24.26 -66.05 -0.07
N SER A 2 23.52 -66.28 1.03
CA SER A 2 22.21 -65.65 1.27
C SER A 2 22.45 -64.28 1.94
N ASN A 3 22.21 -63.20 1.26
CA ASN A 3 22.17 -61.86 1.83
C ASN A 3 20.85 -61.68 2.59
N ASN A 4 20.83 -62.07 3.88
CA ASN A 4 19.81 -61.67 4.83
C ASN A 4 20.07 -60.20 5.19
N VAL A 5 19.59 -59.26 4.34
CA VAL A 5 19.41 -57.89 4.77
C VAL A 5 18.23 -57.91 5.71
N SER A 6 18.49 -57.72 7.01
CA SER A 6 17.46 -57.73 8.05
C SER A 6 16.35 -56.69 7.71
N SER A 7 15.12 -57.17 7.57
CA SER A 7 13.94 -56.32 7.27
C SER A 7 13.80 -55.14 8.23
N SER A 8 14.24 -55.31 9.49
CA SER A 8 14.25 -54.25 10.50
C SER A 8 15.22 -53.08 10.18
N GLY A 9 16.36 -53.38 9.50
CA GLY A 9 17.30 -52.32 9.10
C GLY A 9 16.75 -51.47 7.94
N ILE A 10 16.03 -52.07 7.02
CA ILE A 10 15.37 -51.37 5.90
C ILE A 10 14.23 -50.50 6.40
N ASP A 11 13.43 -50.97 7.37
CA ASP A 11 12.35 -50.22 7.95
C ASP A 11 12.85 -48.99 8.74
N ILE A 12 13.98 -49.08 9.44
CA ILE A 12 14.58 -47.97 10.16
C ILE A 12 15.14 -46.92 9.18
N THR A 13 15.82 -47.32 8.12
CA THR A 13 16.35 -46.41 7.10
C THR A 13 15.22 -45.72 6.34
N LEU A 14 14.14 -46.40 5.98
CA LEU A 14 12.97 -45.80 5.36
C LEU A 14 12.30 -44.74 6.27
N ARG A 15 12.16 -44.99 7.56
CA ARG A 15 11.63 -44.03 8.53
C ARG A 15 12.50 -42.78 8.67
N ILE A 16 13.84 -42.97 8.69
CA ILE A 16 14.77 -41.84 8.74
C ILE A 16 14.68 -40.99 7.48
N ILE A 17 14.63 -41.63 6.29
CA ILE A 17 14.48 -40.93 5.02
C ILE A 17 13.14 -40.16 4.96
N ALA A 18 12.04 -40.78 5.39
CA ALA A 18 10.75 -40.15 5.48
C ALA A 18 10.76 -38.92 6.41
N GLY A 19 11.42 -39.03 7.56
CA GLY A 19 11.59 -37.90 8.49
C GLY A 19 12.37 -36.73 7.86
N ILE A 20 13.45 -37.01 7.14
CA ILE A 20 14.25 -36.00 6.44
C ILE A 20 13.42 -35.31 5.34
N VAL A 21 12.65 -36.08 4.57
CA VAL A 21 11.76 -35.51 3.51
C VAL A 21 10.72 -34.60 4.13
N ILE A 22 10.10 -34.99 5.23
CA ILE A 22 9.12 -34.12 5.94
C ILE A 22 9.77 -32.81 6.41
N LEU A 23 10.97 -32.87 6.99
CA LEU A 23 11.69 -31.66 7.41
C LEU A 23 12.03 -30.74 6.24
N ILE A 24 12.43 -31.30 5.10
CA ILE A 24 12.70 -30.54 3.88
C ILE A 24 11.42 -29.88 3.38
N VAL A 25 10.28 -30.58 3.36
CA VAL A 25 8.99 -30.03 2.94
C VAL A 25 8.56 -28.90 3.88
N ILE A 26 8.67 -29.09 5.20
CA ILE A 26 8.38 -28.05 6.19
C ILE A 26 9.30 -26.84 5.97
N TYR A 27 10.60 -27.05 5.79
CA TYR A 27 11.55 -25.98 5.49
C TYR A 27 11.18 -25.20 4.21
N LEU A 28 10.79 -25.90 3.13
CA LEU A 28 10.36 -25.26 1.88
C LEU A 28 9.07 -24.49 2.05
N ILE A 29 8.10 -25.01 2.84
CA ILE A 29 6.85 -24.31 3.14
C ILE A 29 7.13 -23.04 3.95
N VAL A 30 7.91 -23.13 5.01
CA VAL A 30 8.32 -22.00 5.84
C VAL A 30 9.08 -20.97 4.99
N LYS A 31 10.03 -21.42 4.17
CA LYS A 31 10.76 -20.56 3.25
C LYS A 31 9.85 -19.91 2.20
N ALA A 32 8.86 -20.64 1.69
CA ALA A 32 7.88 -20.09 0.73
C ALA A 32 6.96 -19.04 1.39
N ILE A 33 6.54 -19.27 2.65
CA ILE A 33 5.73 -18.33 3.42
C ILE A 33 6.56 -17.08 3.77
N LEU A 34 7.78 -17.25 4.28
CA LEU A 34 8.66 -16.14 4.62
C LEU A 34 9.13 -15.35 3.38
N ASN A 35 9.36 -16.02 2.24
CA ASN A 35 9.67 -15.35 0.98
C ASN A 35 8.45 -14.66 0.35
N LYS A 36 7.22 -15.12 0.62
CA LYS A 36 6.01 -14.46 0.10
C LYS A 36 5.75 -13.10 0.75
N GLU A 37 6.16 -12.91 2.00
CA GLU A 37 5.98 -11.62 2.68
C GLU A 37 7.11 -10.61 2.43
N GLY A 38 8.30 -11.06 2.01
CA GLY A 38 9.48 -10.18 1.92
C GLY A 38 9.90 -9.75 0.51
N GLN A 39 9.65 -10.50 -0.53
CA GLN A 39 10.25 -10.22 -1.86
C GLN A 39 9.29 -9.72 -2.92
N TRP A 40 7.98 -9.84 -2.73
CA TRP A 40 7.00 -9.27 -3.64
C TRP A 40 6.72 -7.78 -3.36
N VAL A 41 6.98 -7.35 -2.13
CA VAL A 41 6.85 -5.94 -1.73
C VAL A 41 8.12 -5.13 -2.00
N PHE A 42 9.29 -5.80 -2.05
CA PHE A 42 10.58 -5.15 -2.29
C PHE A 42 11.29 -5.74 -3.50
N GLY A 43 10.68 -5.60 -4.70
CA GLY A 43 11.46 -5.67 -5.94
C GLY A 43 12.65 -4.73 -5.79
N LYS A 44 13.87 -5.21 -6.04
CA LYS A 44 15.14 -4.45 -6.01
C LYS A 44 14.98 -3.10 -6.72
N SER A 45 14.47 -2.14 -6.04
CA SER A 45 14.68 -0.73 -6.30
C SER A 45 15.28 -0.20 -5.01
N THR A 46 16.54 0.17 -5.06
CA THR A 46 17.21 1.05 -4.10
C THR A 46 16.53 2.42 -4.19
N LYS A 47 15.22 2.46 -4.01
CA LYS A 47 14.48 3.69 -3.78
C LYS A 47 14.36 3.80 -2.27
N LYS A 48 15.11 4.81 -1.74
CA LYS A 48 14.87 5.43 -0.46
C LYS A 48 13.41 5.18 -0.05
N ILE A 49 13.19 4.34 0.97
CA ILE A 49 11.88 4.21 1.61
C ILE A 49 11.59 5.61 2.13
N ILE A 50 10.81 6.36 1.36
CA ILE A 50 10.31 7.65 1.81
C ILE A 50 9.30 7.28 2.87
N HIS A 51 9.65 7.46 4.14
CA HIS A 51 8.72 7.25 5.25
C HIS A 51 7.48 8.10 4.96
N HIS A 52 6.30 7.53 5.14
CA HIS A 52 5.03 8.24 4.91
C HIS A 52 4.95 9.56 5.68
N GLU A 53 5.56 9.61 6.87
CA GLU A 53 5.71 10.82 7.69
C GLU A 53 6.60 11.89 7.03
N ASP A 54 7.65 11.50 6.29
CA ASP A 54 8.52 12.43 5.57
C ASP A 54 7.80 13.13 4.41
N ILE A 55 6.85 12.44 3.76
CA ILE A 55 6.03 13.02 2.68
C ILE A 55 5.10 14.11 3.25
N GLU A 56 4.46 13.84 4.37
CA GLU A 56 3.57 14.81 5.02
C GLU A 56 4.32 16.02 5.55
N ARG A 57 5.49 15.83 6.14
CA ARG A 57 6.33 16.93 6.62
C ARG A 57 6.90 17.81 5.50
N ASN A 58 7.14 17.23 4.32
CA ASN A 58 7.73 17.90 3.17
C ASN A 58 6.80 17.98 1.96
N LEU A 59 5.50 18.13 2.19
CA LEU A 59 4.44 18.08 1.18
C LEU A 59 4.74 18.92 -0.06
N GLN A 60 5.30 20.12 0.14
CA GLN A 60 5.59 21.10 -0.91
C GLN A 60 6.64 20.60 -1.93
N ASN A 61 7.57 19.76 -1.53
CA ASN A 61 8.69 19.31 -2.37
C ASN A 61 8.43 17.95 -3.05
N VAL A 62 7.23 17.39 -2.89
CA VAL A 62 6.90 16.05 -3.39
C VAL A 62 6.34 16.10 -4.80
N ASP A 63 6.88 15.26 -5.69
CA ASP A 63 6.34 14.99 -7.04
C ASP A 63 5.30 13.87 -6.96
N PHE A 64 4.04 14.26 -6.70
CA PHE A 64 2.94 13.32 -6.55
C PHE A 64 2.58 12.58 -7.83
N GLU A 65 2.72 13.18 -9.01
CA GLU A 65 2.46 12.49 -10.28
C GLU A 65 3.38 11.27 -10.44
N LYS A 66 4.66 11.45 -10.13
CA LYS A 66 5.64 10.38 -10.21
C LYS A 66 5.38 9.30 -9.16
N LEU A 67 5.01 9.68 -7.93
CA LEU A 67 4.66 8.74 -6.88
C LEU A 67 3.42 7.91 -7.26
N ILE A 68 2.34 8.54 -7.71
CA ILE A 68 1.12 7.87 -8.14
C ILE A 68 1.43 6.89 -9.28
N LYS A 69 2.15 7.33 -10.32
CA LYS A 69 2.53 6.46 -11.45
C LYS A 69 3.35 5.25 -10.99
N SER A 70 4.30 5.44 -10.05
CA SER A 70 5.12 4.35 -9.53
C SER A 70 4.32 3.37 -8.67
N THR A 71 3.37 3.86 -7.89
CA THR A 71 2.52 3.08 -6.99
C THR A 71 1.52 2.24 -7.80
N LEU A 72 0.92 2.82 -8.83
CA LEU A 72 0.00 2.10 -9.73
C LEU A 72 0.69 0.99 -10.52
N LYS A 73 1.98 1.13 -10.86
CA LYS A 73 2.76 0.07 -11.53
C LYS A 73 2.92 -1.19 -10.68
N VAL A 74 2.90 -1.06 -9.36
CA VAL A 74 2.98 -2.19 -8.43
C VAL A 74 1.60 -2.65 -7.93
N GLY A 75 0.52 -2.03 -8.42
CA GLY A 75 -0.86 -2.41 -8.11
C GLY A 75 -1.36 -1.92 -6.75
N ASP A 76 -0.64 -1.04 -6.06
CA ASP A 76 -1.07 -0.52 -4.76
C ASP A 76 -2.04 0.66 -4.93
N GLN A 77 -3.31 0.32 -5.18
CA GLN A 77 -4.38 1.29 -5.38
C GLN A 77 -4.67 2.12 -4.12
N ARG A 78 -4.54 1.51 -2.93
CA ARG A 78 -4.78 2.19 -1.65
C ARG A 78 -3.77 3.31 -1.41
N LEU A 79 -2.50 3.04 -1.62
CA LEU A 79 -1.44 4.03 -1.52
C LEU A 79 -1.55 5.11 -2.60
N ALA A 80 -1.99 4.75 -3.81
CA ALA A 80 -2.26 5.73 -4.87
C ALA A 80 -3.34 6.74 -4.46
N ILE A 81 -4.44 6.29 -3.82
CA ILE A 81 -5.49 7.17 -3.29
C ILE A 81 -4.94 8.12 -2.21
N ARG A 82 -4.07 7.63 -1.31
CA ARG A 82 -3.40 8.50 -0.34
C ARG A 82 -2.59 9.60 -1.03
N TYR A 83 -1.82 9.26 -2.06
CA TYR A 83 -1.03 10.26 -2.79
C TYR A 83 -1.90 11.26 -3.56
N TYR A 84 -3.03 10.84 -4.12
CA TYR A 84 -4.02 11.76 -4.70
C TYR A 84 -4.54 12.75 -3.65
N TYR A 85 -4.86 12.28 -2.45
CA TYR A 85 -5.36 13.12 -1.37
C TYR A 85 -4.30 14.11 -0.87
N LEU A 86 -3.07 13.67 -0.66
CA LEU A 86 -1.96 14.55 -0.26
C LEU A 86 -1.63 15.57 -1.36
N TRP A 87 -1.74 15.20 -2.62
CA TRP A 87 -1.59 16.12 -3.74
C TRP A 87 -2.67 17.19 -3.75
N LEU A 88 -3.90 16.80 -3.46
CA LEU A 88 -5.02 17.74 -3.29
C LEU A 88 -4.72 18.77 -2.20
N LEU A 89 -4.28 18.32 -1.01
CA LEU A 89 -3.91 19.21 0.09
C LEU A 89 -2.74 20.15 -0.30
N LYS A 90 -1.73 19.63 -0.98
CA LYS A 90 -0.62 20.44 -1.51
C LYS A 90 -1.14 21.55 -2.43
N LYS A 91 -1.95 21.22 -3.43
CA LYS A 91 -2.49 22.22 -4.35
C LYS A 91 -3.37 23.27 -3.67
N MET A 92 -4.19 22.85 -2.73
CA MET A 92 -5.02 23.77 -1.94
C MET A 92 -4.17 24.70 -1.07
N SER A 93 -3.08 24.21 -0.51
CA SER A 93 -2.10 25.03 0.23
C SER A 93 -1.36 26.02 -0.68
N GLU A 94 -0.89 25.56 -1.85
CA GLU A 94 -0.23 26.41 -2.86
C GLU A 94 -1.13 27.55 -3.37
N LYS A 95 -2.44 27.34 -3.36
CA LYS A 95 -3.48 28.33 -3.74
C LYS A 95 -3.98 29.15 -2.54
N GLU A 96 -3.38 29.00 -1.36
CA GLU A 96 -3.78 29.68 -0.14
C GLU A 96 -5.26 29.46 0.25
N ILE A 97 -5.84 28.32 -0.19
CA ILE A 97 -7.19 27.90 0.17
C ILE A 97 -7.23 27.32 1.59
N ILE A 98 -6.15 26.62 1.97
CA ILE A 98 -5.92 26.06 3.31
C ILE A 98 -4.51 26.41 3.78
N ASP A 99 -4.36 26.47 5.08
CA ASP A 99 -3.04 26.52 5.75
C ASP A 99 -2.61 25.10 6.11
N TRP A 100 -1.70 24.52 5.31
CA TRP A 100 -1.24 23.14 5.51
C TRP A 100 -0.47 22.99 6.84
N ASN A 101 -0.95 22.05 7.66
CA ASN A 101 -0.25 21.58 8.85
C ASN A 101 -0.52 20.07 9.02
N PRO A 102 0.52 19.22 9.18
CA PRO A 102 0.35 17.77 9.35
C PRO A 102 -0.43 17.37 10.60
N GLU A 103 -0.56 18.26 11.58
CA GLU A 103 -1.33 18.03 12.82
C GLU A 103 -2.84 18.34 12.67
N LYS A 104 -3.24 19.02 11.57
CA LYS A 104 -4.64 19.31 11.29
C LYS A 104 -5.39 18.08 10.80
N THR A 105 -6.65 18.00 11.17
CA THR A 105 -7.59 17.00 10.66
C THR A 105 -8.28 17.46 9.37
N ASN A 106 -8.93 16.53 8.68
CA ASN A 106 -9.73 16.87 7.49
C ASN A 106 -10.87 17.86 7.81
N SER A 107 -11.40 17.82 9.03
CA SER A 107 -12.42 18.76 9.49
C SER A 107 -11.88 20.18 9.63
N ASP A 108 -10.64 20.33 10.12
CA ASP A 108 -10.01 21.65 10.25
C ASP A 108 -9.87 22.33 8.88
N TYR A 109 -9.41 21.58 7.86
CA TYR A 109 -9.35 22.12 6.48
C TYR A 109 -10.72 22.49 5.91
N LEU A 110 -11.79 21.73 6.24
CA LEU A 110 -13.14 22.07 5.80
C LEU A 110 -13.61 23.43 6.32
N TYR A 111 -13.19 23.84 7.51
CA TYR A 111 -13.53 25.17 8.05
C TYR A 111 -12.81 26.29 7.33
N GLU A 112 -11.63 26.05 6.78
CA GLU A 112 -10.84 27.05 6.06
C GLU A 112 -11.35 27.32 4.66
N ILE A 113 -11.99 26.33 4.00
CA ILE A 113 -12.49 26.44 2.63
C ILE A 113 -13.72 27.37 2.57
N LYS A 114 -13.57 28.51 1.90
CA LYS A 114 -14.62 29.54 1.77
C LYS A 114 -15.61 29.24 0.64
N ASN A 115 -15.15 28.61 -0.44
CA ASN A 115 -16.00 28.28 -1.58
C ASN A 115 -16.85 27.05 -1.26
N GLU A 116 -18.18 27.19 -1.24
CA GLU A 116 -19.10 26.12 -0.83
C GLU A 116 -19.06 24.90 -1.76
N LYS A 117 -18.89 25.11 -3.06
CA LYS A 117 -18.77 23.99 -4.00
C LYS A 117 -17.48 23.21 -3.74
N LEU A 118 -16.35 23.90 -3.65
CA LEU A 118 -15.06 23.27 -3.35
C LEU A 118 -15.08 22.58 -1.99
N LYS A 119 -15.75 23.15 -1.00
CA LYS A 119 -15.93 22.57 0.34
C LYS A 119 -16.71 21.25 0.29
N GLN A 120 -17.77 21.20 -0.53
CA GLN A 120 -18.53 19.95 -0.73
C GLN A 120 -17.68 18.87 -1.44
N ASP A 121 -16.95 19.25 -2.49
CA ASP A 121 -16.08 18.38 -3.25
C ASP A 121 -14.92 17.85 -2.36
N PHE A 122 -14.32 18.72 -1.56
CA PHE A 122 -13.28 18.33 -0.60
C PHE A 122 -13.81 17.42 0.52
N ARG A 123 -15.04 17.67 1.02
CA ARG A 123 -15.69 16.79 1.99
C ARG A 123 -15.86 15.37 1.44
N TYR A 124 -16.28 15.27 0.18
CA TYR A 124 -16.42 13.99 -0.49
C TYR A 124 -15.07 13.29 -0.69
N ALA A 125 -14.04 14.02 -1.15
CA ALA A 125 -12.68 13.50 -1.29
C ALA A 125 -12.10 13.00 0.05
N SER A 126 -12.30 13.76 1.13
CA SER A 126 -11.90 13.39 2.50
C SER A 126 -12.64 12.15 3.00
N TYR A 127 -13.93 12.04 2.70
CA TYR A 127 -14.73 10.85 3.02
C TYR A 127 -14.17 9.60 2.31
N LEU A 128 -13.90 9.69 1.01
CA LEU A 128 -13.30 8.59 0.25
C LEU A 128 -11.95 8.19 0.81
N TYR A 129 -11.08 9.18 1.07
CA TYR A 129 -9.76 8.95 1.64
C TYR A 129 -9.83 8.24 3.00
N ASN A 130 -10.67 8.74 3.92
CA ASN A 130 -10.79 8.15 5.25
C ASN A 130 -11.26 6.70 5.21
N ASN A 131 -12.29 6.39 4.41
CA ASN A 131 -12.81 5.03 4.30
C ASN A 131 -11.80 4.07 3.67
N ILE A 132 -11.01 4.54 2.69
CA ILE A 132 -10.05 3.71 1.98
C ILE A 132 -8.75 3.56 2.78
N TRP A 133 -8.24 4.65 3.36
CA TRP A 133 -6.95 4.61 4.03
C TRP A 133 -7.03 4.04 5.45
N TYR A 134 -8.03 4.44 6.23
CA TYR A 134 -8.21 4.02 7.63
C TYR A 134 -9.28 2.94 7.80
N GLY A 135 -10.19 2.80 6.84
CA GLY A 135 -11.23 1.78 6.85
C GLY A 135 -10.79 0.50 6.13
N GLU A 136 -11.54 -0.58 6.37
CA GLU A 136 -11.35 -1.87 5.68
C GLU A 136 -12.08 -1.92 4.32
N PHE A 137 -12.29 -0.77 3.66
CA PHE A 137 -13.00 -0.73 2.40
C PHE A 137 -12.19 -1.47 1.32
N GLU A 138 -12.79 -2.48 0.73
CA GLU A 138 -12.20 -3.23 -0.37
C GLU A 138 -12.25 -2.39 -1.65
N ILE A 139 -11.08 -2.20 -2.29
CA ILE A 139 -10.99 -1.45 -3.53
C ILE A 139 -11.03 -2.43 -4.69
N THR A 140 -12.10 -2.36 -5.50
CA THR A 140 -12.17 -3.04 -6.79
C THR A 140 -11.65 -2.12 -7.91
N ASP A 141 -11.26 -2.68 -9.05
CA ASP A 141 -10.78 -1.87 -10.18
C ASP A 141 -11.83 -0.86 -10.68
N ALA A 142 -13.10 -1.23 -10.62
CA ALA A 142 -14.22 -0.34 -10.99
C ALA A 142 -14.36 0.82 -10.00
N SER A 143 -14.33 0.53 -8.69
CA SER A 143 -14.39 1.56 -7.66
C SER A 143 -13.18 2.47 -7.69
N PHE A 144 -11.97 1.89 -7.88
CA PHE A 144 -10.75 2.66 -8.02
C PHE A 144 -10.81 3.65 -9.17
N THR A 145 -11.28 3.23 -10.35
CA THR A 145 -11.40 4.09 -11.53
C THR A 145 -12.32 5.29 -11.25
N SER A 146 -13.45 5.07 -10.59
CA SER A 146 -14.40 6.13 -10.22
C SER A 146 -13.80 7.10 -9.19
N ILE A 147 -13.14 6.57 -8.15
CA ILE A 147 -12.50 7.35 -7.09
C ILE A 147 -11.36 8.21 -7.66
N LYS A 148 -10.48 7.60 -8.45
CA LYS A 148 -9.41 8.29 -9.15
C LYS A 148 -9.93 9.46 -9.97
N LYS A 149 -10.98 9.25 -10.77
CA LYS A 149 -11.60 10.31 -11.57
C LYS A 149 -12.12 11.46 -10.70
N SER A 150 -12.69 11.17 -9.54
CA SER A 150 -13.16 12.21 -8.61
C SER A 150 -12.01 13.09 -8.12
N PHE A 151 -10.86 12.48 -7.75
CA PHE A 151 -9.68 13.26 -7.37
C PHE A 151 -9.07 14.05 -8.53
N GLU A 152 -8.98 13.44 -9.72
CA GLU A 152 -8.43 14.12 -10.91
C GLU A 152 -9.28 15.33 -11.31
N ASN A 153 -10.61 15.20 -11.29
CA ASN A 153 -11.52 16.31 -11.56
C ASN A 153 -11.33 17.43 -10.54
N LEU A 154 -11.24 17.10 -9.25
CA LEU A 154 -11.04 18.10 -8.20
C LEU A 154 -9.70 18.81 -8.33
N LEU A 155 -8.62 18.06 -8.63
CA LEU A 155 -7.29 18.61 -8.89
C LEU A 155 -7.23 19.54 -10.11
N GLN A 156 -8.11 19.36 -11.11
CA GLN A 156 -8.23 20.23 -12.27
C GLN A 156 -9.05 21.50 -11.97
N THR A 157 -9.96 21.43 -11.01
CA THR A 157 -10.84 22.56 -10.64
C THR A 157 -10.12 23.58 -9.75
N ILE A 158 -9.09 23.14 -9.02
CA ILE A 158 -8.23 24.00 -8.20
C ILE A 158 -7.09 24.56 -9.04
#